data_718df591b386bf5637c889c63e35cdde
#
_entry.id   718df591b386bf5637c889c63e35cdde
#
_cell.length_a   1.000
_cell.length_b   1.000
_cell.length_c   1.000
_cell.angle_alpha   90.00
_cell.angle_beta   90.00
_cell.angle_gamma   90.00
#
_symmetry.space_group_name_H-M   'P 1'
#
loop_
_entity.id
_entity.type
_entity.pdbx_description
1 polymer ?
#
loop_
_entity_poly.entity_id
_entity_poly.type
_entity_poly.pdbx_seq_one_letter_code
_entity_poly.pdbx_strand_id
1 'polypeptide(L)' 'MKEIQMIETECNDWMEERERTLKKLLYHAKPEDKIKYQAQIDFLSIVKINMSKILREVKQ' A
#
# COMPACT_ATOMS: atom_id res chain seq x y z
N MET A 1 -16.05 -16.97 0.60
CA MET A 1 -16.07 -15.79 1.46
C MET A 1 -14.82 -15.67 2.30
N LYS A 2 -14.37 -16.77 2.91
CA LYS A 2 -13.08 -16.79 3.61
C LYS A 2 -11.91 -16.46 2.69
N GLU A 3 -12.00 -16.89 1.44
CA GLU A 3 -10.95 -16.66 0.45
C GLU A 3 -10.77 -15.17 0.14
N ILE A 4 -11.87 -14.42 0.03
CA ILE A 4 -11.82 -12.99 -0.24
C ILE A 4 -11.21 -12.25 0.95
N GLN A 5 -11.58 -12.65 2.17
CA GLN A 5 -11.03 -12.06 3.39
C GLN A 5 -9.52 -12.34 3.51
N MET A 6 -9.09 -13.55 3.15
CA MET A 6 -7.67 -13.90 3.16
C MET A 6 -6.89 -13.07 2.16
N ILE A 7 -7.41 -12.93 0.94
CA ILE A 7 -6.78 -12.10 -0.10
C ILE A 7 -6.67 -10.66 0.37
N GLU A 8 -7.75 -10.13 0.95
CA GLU A 8 -7.76 -8.77 1.48
C GLU A 8 -6.69 -8.58 2.56
N THR A 9 -6.62 -9.52 3.50
CA THR A 9 -5.64 -9.46 4.58
C THR A 9 -4.21 -9.52 4.04
N GLU A 10 -3.95 -10.45 3.14
CA GLU A 10 -2.62 -10.60 2.54
C GLU A 10 -2.21 -9.35 1.76
N CYS A 11 -3.13 -8.78 0.99
CA CYS A 11 -2.87 -7.56 0.23
C CYS A 11 -2.58 -6.39 1.16
N ASN A 12 -3.37 -6.25 2.24
CA ASN A 12 -3.16 -5.19 3.21
C ASN A 12 -1.82 -5.34 3.92
N ASP A 13 -1.46 -6.56 4.31
CA ASP A 13 -0.19 -6.83 4.97
C ASP A 13 0.98 -6.50 4.06
N TRP A 14 0.89 -6.92 2.79
CA TRP A 14 1.92 -6.64 1.80
C TRP A 14 2.10 -5.14 1.60
N MET A 15 0.99 -4.41 1.45
CA MET A 15 1.03 -2.96 1.24
C MET A 15 1.57 -2.23 2.45
N GLU A 16 1.20 -2.64 3.66
CA GLU A 16 1.71 -2.04 4.88
C GLU A 16 3.21 -2.28 5.04
N GLU A 17 3.66 -3.48 4.73
CA GLU A 17 5.07 -3.81 4.77
C GLU A 17 5.86 -3.00 3.74
N ARG A 18 5.33 -2.88 2.54
CA ARG A 18 5.95 -2.08 1.48
C ARG A 18 6.02 -0.61 1.86
N GLU A 19 4.94 -0.08 2.42
CA GLU A 19 4.88 1.31 2.89
C GLU A 19 5.92 1.54 3.98
N ARG A 20 6.05 0.62 4.91
CA ARG A 20 7.02 0.70 6.00
C ARG A 20 8.45 0.72 5.45
N THR A 21 8.74 -0.14 4.48
CA THR A 21 10.04 -0.20 3.81
C THR A 21 10.34 1.12 3.11
N LEU A 22 9.36 1.65 2.37
CA LEU A 22 9.51 2.91 1.65
C LEU A 22 9.75 4.08 2.58
N LYS A 23 9.08 4.10 3.74
CA LYS A 23 9.29 5.14 4.75
C LYS A 23 10.69 5.10 5.31
N LYS A 24 11.24 3.92 5.53
CA LYS A 24 12.63 3.77 5.98
C LYS A 24 13.60 4.28 4.93
N LEU A 25 13.37 3.93 3.68
CA LEU A 25 14.20 4.40 2.58
C LEU A 25 14.11 5.92 2.44
N LEU A 26 12.91 6.47 2.58
CA LEU A 26 12.67 7.90 2.52
C LEU A 26 13.47 8.63 3.60
N TYR A 27 13.48 8.10 4.81
CA TYR A 27 14.18 8.72 5.93
C TYR A 27 15.68 8.86 5.67
N HIS A 28 16.28 7.85 5.04
CA HIS A 28 17.72 7.84 4.76
C HIS A 28 18.06 8.35 3.35
N ALA A 29 17.08 8.70 2.55
CA ALA A 29 17.30 9.07 1.15
C ALA A 29 17.88 10.48 1.02
N LYS A 30 18.60 10.69 -0.09
CA LYS A 30 19.05 12.02 -0.50
C LYS A 30 17.81 12.84 -0.94
N PRO A 31 17.88 14.19 -0.92
CA PRO A 31 16.74 15.03 -1.31
C PRO A 31 16.12 14.66 -2.66
N GLU A 32 16.96 14.27 -3.62
CA GLU A 32 16.51 13.89 -4.96
C GLU A 32 15.67 12.62 -4.92
N ASP A 33 16.10 11.64 -4.11
CA ASP A 33 15.43 10.36 -4.00
C ASP A 33 14.18 10.45 -3.11
N LYS A 34 14.12 11.43 -2.20
CA LYS A 34 12.96 11.62 -1.35
C LYS A 34 11.69 11.89 -2.15
N ILE A 35 11.80 12.65 -3.20
CA ILE A 35 10.65 12.93 -4.09
C ILE A 35 10.15 11.64 -4.70
N LYS A 36 11.08 10.79 -5.17
CA LYS A 36 10.75 9.51 -5.79
C LYS A 36 10.05 8.57 -4.80
N TYR A 37 10.59 8.41 -3.60
CA TYR A 37 10.01 7.53 -2.60
C TYR A 37 8.68 8.07 -2.08
N GLN A 38 8.56 9.38 -1.92
CA GLN A 38 7.30 9.98 -1.48
C GLN A 38 6.20 9.74 -2.52
N ALA A 39 6.52 9.86 -3.81
CA ALA A 39 5.57 9.57 -4.88
C ALA A 39 5.11 8.11 -4.84
N GLN A 40 6.01 7.18 -4.56
CA GLN A 40 5.65 5.77 -4.43
C GLN A 40 4.74 5.52 -3.23
N ILE A 41 4.99 6.16 -2.11
CA ILE A 41 4.16 6.04 -0.92
C ILE A 41 2.76 6.58 -1.20
N ASP A 42 2.67 7.74 -1.84
CA ASP A 42 1.40 8.35 -2.20
C ASP A 42 0.60 7.46 -3.15
N PHE A 43 1.26 6.90 -4.14
CA PHE A 43 0.63 5.98 -5.09
C PHE A 43 0.13 4.73 -4.37
N LEU A 44 0.92 4.19 -3.45
CA LEU A 44 0.53 3.01 -2.68
C LEU A 44 -0.71 3.28 -1.83
N SER A 45 -0.81 4.48 -1.25
CA SER A 45 -1.99 4.87 -0.49
C SER A 45 -3.23 4.91 -1.35
N ILE A 46 -3.12 5.43 -2.56
CA ILE A 46 -4.23 5.48 -3.52
C ILE A 46 -4.66 4.06 -3.90
N VAL A 47 -3.71 3.19 -4.20
CA VAL A 47 -3.99 1.80 -4.54
C VAL A 47 -4.70 1.10 -3.39
N LYS A 48 -4.25 1.31 -2.16
CA LYS A 48 -4.83 0.72 -0.96
C LYS A 48 -6.30 1.11 -0.80
N ILE A 49 -6.60 2.38 -0.98
CA ILE A 49 -7.98 2.88 -0.89
C ILE A 49 -8.84 2.26 -1.97
N ASN A 50 -8.35 2.23 -3.21
CA ASN A 50 -9.11 1.68 -4.34
C ASN A 50 -9.34 0.17 -4.18
N MET A 51 -8.34 -0.57 -3.71
CA MET A 51 -8.49 -2.00 -3.48
C MET A 51 -9.52 -2.29 -2.40
N SER A 52 -9.51 -1.53 -1.32
CA SER A 52 -10.49 -1.68 -0.25
C SER A 52 -11.91 -1.45 -0.77
N LYS A 53 -12.06 -0.46 -1.63
CA LYS A 53 -13.34 -0.13 -2.23
C LYS A 53 -13.84 -1.26 -3.15
N ILE A 54 -12.96 -1.78 -4.00
CA ILE A 54 -13.29 -2.87 -4.93
C ILE A 54 -13.68 -4.13 -4.16
N LEU A 55 -12.90 -4.49 -3.14
CA LEU A 55 -13.17 -5.68 -2.34
C LEU A 55 -14.48 -5.56 -1.57
N ARG A 56 -14.82 -4.34 -1.14
CA ARG A 56 -16.09 -4.09 -0.46
C ARG A 56 -17.26 -4.32 -1.41
N GLU A 57 -17.14 -3.91 -2.66
CA GLU A 57 -18.17 -4.12 -3.68
C GLU A 57 -18.35 -5.60 -3.99
N VAL A 58 -17.25 -6.35 -4.06
CA VAL A 58 -17.30 -7.79 -4.32
C VAL A 58 -17.99 -8.54 -3.18
N LYS A 59 -17.83 -8.09 -1.94
CA LYS A 59 -18.46 -8.72 -0.79
C LYS A 59 -19.97 -8.54 -0.74
N GLN A 60 -20.47 -7.52 -1.38
CA GLN A 60 -21.91 -7.28 -1.47
C GLN A 60 -22.54 -8.12 -2.56
#